data_5b441d2c4e2fad8f78180eaae043dd46
#
_entry.id   5b441d2c4e2fad8f78180eaae043dd46
#
_cell.length_a   1.000
_cell.length_b   1.000
_cell.length_c   1.000
_cell.angle_alpha   90.00
_cell.angle_beta   90.00
_cell.angle_gamma   90.00
#
_symmetry.space_group_name_H-M   'P 1'
#
loop_
_entity.id
_entity.type
_entity.pdbx_description
1 polymer ?
#
loop_
_entity_poly.entity_id
_entity_poly.type
_entity_poly.pdbx_seq_one_letter_code
_entity_poly.pdbx_strand_id
1 'polypeptide(L)'
;MRRETSRRKGRSHVLSRPFVVATFAMTADGKVTTRTLAPVDFTSREDKLHLFRQRALADAVLIGHTSLKRDNVRLGLPAELQKARTKRGQSRCPLRVIISNKGRIDHRLKVFQSDISPIIIFSTKRMPPKYRKTLENKATLHLSDAEHVDLPIMLATLRKKYKVQRLACEGGPTLFRALLERGLIDQLNLTLAPYMFGGAKAPTLTGLSKEFLPHSARCLLIDMRKIGDECFLTYRIKNQRKPD
;
A
#
# COMPACT_ATOMS: atom_id res chain seq x y z
N MET A 1 2.95 22.84 54.16
CA MET A 1 2.47 21.64 53.47
C MET A 1 2.01 22.03 52.06
N ARG A 2 2.88 21.83 51.05
CA ARG A 2 2.49 22.01 49.64
C ARG A 2 2.35 20.62 49.04
N ARG A 3 1.15 20.30 48.55
CA ARG A 3 0.86 19.05 47.83
C ARG A 3 1.30 19.20 46.36
N GLU A 4 2.35 18.47 45.99
CA GLU A 4 2.75 18.27 44.60
C GLU A 4 1.75 17.32 43.92
N THR A 5 0.98 17.85 42.98
CA THR A 5 0.14 17.07 42.11
C THR A 5 0.99 16.58 40.92
N SER A 6 1.41 15.34 41.00
CA SER A 6 2.10 14.62 39.93
C SER A 6 1.16 14.51 38.70
N ARG A 7 1.39 15.33 37.69
CA ARG A 7 0.81 15.17 36.36
C ARG A 7 1.45 13.95 35.68
N ARG A 8 0.82 12.80 35.72
CA ARG A 8 1.13 11.66 34.82
C ARG A 8 0.87 12.10 33.38
N LYS A 9 1.92 12.46 32.64
CA LYS A 9 1.88 12.58 31.18
C LYS A 9 1.50 11.23 30.59
N GLY A 10 0.30 11.12 30.06
CA GLY A 10 -0.14 9.94 29.33
C GLY A 10 0.78 9.71 28.13
N ARG A 11 1.60 8.66 28.17
CA ARG A 11 2.32 8.17 27.01
C ARG A 11 1.25 7.69 26.00
N SER A 12 1.06 8.42 24.92
CA SER A 12 0.30 7.90 23.77
C SER A 12 1.01 6.62 23.31
N HIS A 13 0.36 5.47 23.49
CA HIS A 13 0.84 4.20 22.97
C HIS A 13 0.79 4.24 21.44
N VAL A 14 1.88 4.70 20.82
CA VAL A 14 2.05 4.56 19.38
C VAL A 14 2.03 3.06 19.07
N LEU A 15 0.99 2.59 18.38
CA LEU A 15 0.88 1.19 18.00
C LEU A 15 2.09 0.80 17.16
N SER A 16 2.79 -0.25 17.57
CA SER A 16 3.90 -0.80 16.77
C SER A 16 3.38 -1.26 15.42
N ARG A 17 3.91 -0.72 14.32
CA ARG A 17 3.50 -0.99 12.95
C ARG A 17 4.68 -1.36 12.04
N PRO A 18 4.45 -1.97 10.87
CA PRO A 18 5.48 -2.18 9.87
C PRO A 18 6.05 -0.86 9.34
N PHE A 19 7.26 -0.91 8.79
CA PHE A 19 7.78 0.13 7.91
C PHE A 19 7.05 0.04 6.57
N VAL A 20 6.33 1.09 6.17
CA VAL A 20 5.48 1.11 4.98
C VAL A 20 6.17 1.82 3.84
N VAL A 21 6.39 1.08 2.75
CA VAL A 21 6.97 1.58 1.50
C VAL A 21 5.89 1.60 0.43
N ALA A 22 5.56 2.77 -0.06
CA ALA A 22 4.68 2.93 -1.22
C ALA A 22 5.53 2.97 -2.50
N THR A 23 5.11 2.25 -3.55
CA THR A 23 5.77 2.24 -4.85
C THR A 23 4.76 2.56 -5.94
N PHE A 24 5.04 3.62 -6.69
CA PHE A 24 4.18 4.14 -7.75
C PHE A 24 4.97 4.61 -8.95
N ALA A 25 4.33 4.59 -10.10
CA ALA A 25 4.76 5.33 -11.26
C ALA A 25 3.75 6.44 -11.58
N MET A 26 4.23 7.55 -12.10
CA MET A 26 3.39 8.63 -12.63
C MET A 26 4.01 9.23 -13.88
N THR A 27 3.18 9.86 -14.71
CA THR A 27 3.62 10.64 -15.85
C THR A 27 4.29 11.95 -15.42
N ALA A 28 4.98 12.63 -16.34
CA ALA A 28 5.63 13.91 -16.09
C ALA A 28 4.64 14.99 -15.60
N ASP A 29 3.36 14.90 -16.01
CA ASP A 29 2.27 15.79 -15.57
C ASP A 29 1.49 15.22 -14.34
N GLY A 30 2.07 14.23 -13.63
CA GLY A 30 1.58 13.75 -12.33
C GLY A 30 0.42 12.77 -12.38
N LYS A 31 0.10 12.15 -13.51
CA LYS A 31 -1.01 11.19 -13.63
C LYS A 31 -0.54 9.76 -13.36
N VAL A 32 -1.35 8.98 -12.65
CA VAL A 32 -1.04 7.58 -12.29
C VAL A 32 -1.88 6.57 -13.08
N THR A 33 -2.79 7.04 -13.92
CA THR A 33 -3.60 6.21 -14.83
C THR A 33 -4.33 7.11 -15.83
N THR A 34 -4.92 6.53 -16.87
CA THR A 34 -5.73 7.26 -17.85
C THR A 34 -7.11 7.65 -17.30
N ARG A 35 -7.84 8.46 -18.08
CA ARG A 35 -9.21 8.88 -17.78
C ARG A 35 -10.18 7.70 -17.60
N THR A 36 -10.00 6.64 -18.36
CA THR A 36 -10.82 5.43 -18.30
C THR A 36 -10.45 4.48 -17.16
N LEU A 37 -9.42 4.84 -16.38
CA LEU A 37 -8.84 4.00 -15.33
C LEU A 37 -8.36 2.63 -15.86
N ALA A 38 -8.17 2.51 -17.18
CA ALA A 38 -7.64 1.30 -17.77
C ALA A 38 -6.19 1.08 -17.34
N PRO A 39 -5.74 -0.17 -17.18
CA PRO A 39 -4.34 -0.47 -17.04
C PRO A 39 -3.60 0.07 -18.25
N VAL A 40 -2.67 0.98 -18.03
CA VAL A 40 -1.85 1.56 -19.09
C VAL A 40 -0.42 1.18 -18.84
N ASP A 41 0.18 0.58 -19.83
CA ASP A 41 1.59 0.24 -19.80
C ASP A 41 2.41 1.45 -20.27
N PHE A 42 2.58 2.42 -19.37
CA PHE A 42 3.34 3.64 -19.63
C PHE A 42 4.70 3.66 -18.94
N THR A 43 5.10 2.53 -18.37
CA THR A 43 6.40 2.39 -17.70
C THR A 43 7.27 1.34 -18.39
N SER A 44 8.58 1.45 -18.21
CA SER A 44 9.53 0.53 -18.79
C SER A 44 9.55 -0.86 -18.09
N ARG A 45 10.33 -1.76 -18.69
CA ARG A 45 10.68 -3.03 -18.02
C ARG A 45 11.45 -2.79 -16.71
N GLU A 46 12.27 -1.74 -16.65
CA GLU A 46 13.04 -1.41 -15.44
C GLU A 46 12.14 -0.98 -14.29
N ASP A 47 11.08 -0.23 -14.56
CA ASP A 47 10.07 0.11 -13.54
C ASP A 47 9.37 -1.14 -13.01
N LYS A 48 8.98 -2.06 -13.88
CA LYS A 48 8.41 -3.35 -13.46
C LYS A 48 9.37 -4.16 -12.60
N LEU A 49 10.65 -4.19 -12.96
CA LEU A 49 11.69 -4.84 -12.17
C LEU A 49 11.91 -4.11 -10.83
N HIS A 50 11.86 -2.80 -10.82
CA HIS A 50 11.94 -2.01 -9.59
C HIS A 50 10.78 -2.34 -8.65
N LEU A 51 9.55 -2.38 -9.13
CA LEU A 51 8.37 -2.79 -8.35
C LEU A 51 8.56 -4.20 -7.76
N PHE A 52 8.99 -5.17 -8.56
CA PHE A 52 9.25 -6.54 -8.07
C PHE A 52 10.37 -6.59 -7.03
N ARG A 53 11.44 -5.80 -7.19
CA ARG A 53 12.52 -5.70 -6.19
C ARG A 53 11.99 -5.15 -4.86
N GLN A 54 11.16 -4.10 -4.88
CA GLN A 54 10.55 -3.55 -3.67
C GLN A 54 9.61 -4.55 -3.00
N ARG A 55 8.80 -5.26 -3.78
CA ARG A 55 7.95 -6.35 -3.29
C ARG A 55 8.77 -7.49 -2.68
N ALA A 56 9.90 -7.84 -3.30
CA ALA A 56 10.79 -8.89 -2.80
C ALA A 56 11.50 -8.53 -1.50
N LEU A 57 11.63 -7.27 -1.15
CA LEU A 57 12.19 -6.80 0.12
C LEU A 57 11.15 -6.77 1.26
N ALA A 58 9.87 -6.86 0.94
CA ALA A 58 8.78 -6.75 1.91
C ALA A 58 8.35 -8.12 2.45
N ASP A 59 7.80 -8.14 3.67
CA ASP A 59 7.18 -9.32 4.27
C ASP A 59 5.75 -9.49 3.79
N ALA A 60 5.09 -8.39 3.42
CA ALA A 60 3.75 -8.37 2.88
C ALA A 60 3.60 -7.32 1.78
N VAL A 61 2.67 -7.55 0.85
CA VAL A 61 2.24 -6.61 -0.18
C VAL A 61 0.78 -6.23 0.04
N LEU A 62 0.50 -4.93 0.11
CA LEU A 62 -0.83 -4.36 0.35
C LEU A 62 -1.37 -3.71 -0.91
N ILE A 63 -2.60 -4.06 -1.28
CA ILE A 63 -3.32 -3.47 -2.41
C ILE A 63 -4.77 -3.17 -2.04
N GLY A 64 -5.29 -2.05 -2.55
CA GLY A 64 -6.72 -1.73 -2.48
C GLY A 64 -7.53 -2.55 -3.48
N HIS A 65 -8.73 -2.98 -3.10
CA HIS A 65 -9.60 -3.80 -3.94
C HIS A 65 -9.87 -3.19 -5.33
N THR A 66 -10.05 -1.88 -5.44
CA THR A 66 -10.31 -1.23 -6.73
C THR A 66 -9.14 -1.42 -7.70
N SER A 67 -7.91 -1.24 -7.24
CA SER A 67 -6.70 -1.49 -8.05
C SER A 67 -6.53 -2.96 -8.36
N LEU A 68 -6.73 -3.85 -7.38
CA LEU A 68 -6.68 -5.29 -7.59
C LEU A 68 -7.68 -5.77 -8.66
N LYS A 69 -8.92 -5.26 -8.63
CA LYS A 69 -9.94 -5.59 -9.63
C LYS A 69 -9.54 -5.10 -11.02
N ARG A 70 -9.02 -3.88 -11.12
CA ARG A 70 -8.61 -3.27 -12.38
C ARG A 70 -7.42 -3.99 -13.00
N ASP A 71 -6.38 -4.21 -12.22
CA ASP A 71 -5.09 -4.71 -12.70
C ASP A 71 -5.06 -6.25 -12.77
N ASN A 72 -5.96 -6.92 -12.05
CA ASN A 72 -6.14 -8.38 -11.99
C ASN A 72 -4.82 -9.17 -11.87
N VAL A 73 -3.99 -8.76 -10.92
CA VAL A 73 -2.63 -9.27 -10.70
C VAL A 73 -2.59 -10.41 -9.67
N ARG A 74 -1.57 -11.27 -9.76
CA ARG A 74 -1.33 -12.37 -8.79
C ARG A 74 -0.61 -11.91 -7.52
N LEU A 75 0.07 -10.76 -7.54
CA LEU A 75 0.96 -10.25 -6.49
C LEU A 75 2.14 -11.18 -6.16
N GLY A 76 2.58 -11.95 -7.15
CA GLY A 76 3.73 -12.84 -7.04
C GLY A 76 5.06 -12.16 -7.37
N LEU A 77 6.11 -12.98 -7.47
CA LEU A 77 7.47 -12.57 -7.80
C LEU A 77 8.04 -13.44 -8.92
N PRO A 78 8.96 -12.92 -9.75
CA PRO A 78 9.80 -13.71 -10.63
C PRO A 78 10.64 -14.75 -9.86
N ALA A 79 10.97 -15.87 -10.51
CA ALA A 79 11.65 -16.99 -9.87
C ALA A 79 12.98 -16.60 -9.20
N GLU A 80 13.76 -15.73 -9.84
CA GLU A 80 15.04 -15.23 -9.30
C GLU A 80 14.87 -14.48 -7.97
N LEU A 81 13.85 -13.63 -7.89
CA LEU A 81 13.55 -12.90 -6.65
C LEU A 81 12.96 -13.82 -5.56
N GLN A 82 12.23 -14.87 -5.96
CA GLN A 82 11.81 -15.91 -5.01
C GLN A 82 13.03 -16.62 -4.40
N LYS A 83 14.01 -17.04 -5.25
CA LYS A 83 15.27 -17.64 -4.80
C LYS A 83 16.05 -16.71 -3.88
N ALA A 84 16.12 -15.42 -4.23
CA ALA A 84 16.79 -14.42 -3.39
C ALA A 84 16.13 -14.25 -2.01
N ARG A 85 14.80 -14.38 -1.92
CA ARG A 85 14.07 -14.35 -0.64
C ARG A 85 14.39 -15.57 0.21
N THR A 86 14.32 -16.77 -0.36
CA THR A 86 14.62 -18.01 0.38
C THR A 86 16.07 -18.04 0.90
N LYS A 87 17.03 -17.52 0.15
CA LYS A 87 18.42 -17.34 0.62
C LYS A 87 18.54 -16.41 1.85
N ARG A 88 17.59 -15.49 2.05
CA ARG A 88 17.51 -14.61 3.23
C ARG A 88 16.65 -15.19 4.36
N GLY A 89 16.23 -16.46 4.28
CA GLY A 89 15.35 -17.08 5.26
C GLY A 89 13.89 -16.61 5.19
N GLN A 90 13.48 -15.92 4.13
CA GLN A 90 12.11 -15.46 3.94
C GLN A 90 11.30 -16.50 3.14
N SER A 91 9.95 -16.46 3.26
CA SER A 91 9.07 -17.22 2.37
C SER A 91 9.26 -16.82 0.90
N ARG A 92 9.00 -17.74 -0.04
CA ARG A 92 9.19 -17.51 -1.50
C ARG A 92 8.50 -16.24 -2.01
N CYS A 93 7.30 -15.98 -1.53
CA CYS A 93 6.55 -14.75 -1.85
C CYS A 93 6.08 -14.06 -0.56
N PRO A 94 5.91 -12.73 -0.54
CA PRO A 94 5.36 -12.01 0.60
C PRO A 94 3.89 -12.37 0.83
N LEU A 95 3.38 -12.14 2.04
CA LEU A 95 1.95 -12.20 2.33
C LEU A 95 1.19 -11.24 1.40
N ARG A 96 0.02 -11.67 0.91
CA ARG A 96 -0.84 -10.85 0.06
C ARG A 96 -1.95 -10.24 0.89
N VAL A 97 -1.96 -8.92 1.01
CA VAL A 97 -2.91 -8.18 1.85
C VAL A 97 -3.84 -7.35 0.96
N ILE A 98 -5.13 -7.58 1.08
CA ILE A 98 -6.17 -6.87 0.33
C ILE A 98 -7.01 -6.05 1.31
N ILE A 99 -7.27 -4.79 0.98
CA ILE A 99 -8.18 -3.94 1.76
C ILE A 99 -9.42 -3.54 0.95
N SER A 100 -10.60 -3.69 1.56
CA SER A 100 -11.88 -3.30 0.94
C SER A 100 -12.96 -3.01 1.98
N ASN A 101 -13.41 -1.78 2.12
CA ASN A 101 -14.46 -1.43 3.09
C ASN A 101 -15.80 -2.15 2.82
N LYS A 102 -16.14 -2.41 1.57
CA LYS A 102 -17.41 -3.08 1.18
C LYS A 102 -17.27 -4.59 1.02
N GLY A 103 -16.06 -5.13 0.94
CA GLY A 103 -15.78 -6.57 0.84
C GLY A 103 -16.36 -7.28 -0.38
N ARG A 104 -16.84 -6.58 -1.42
CA ARG A 104 -17.39 -7.17 -2.65
C ARG A 104 -16.27 -7.61 -3.60
N ILE A 105 -15.41 -8.53 -3.13
CA ILE A 105 -14.22 -8.98 -3.83
C ILE A 105 -14.55 -10.24 -4.63
N ASP A 106 -14.31 -10.22 -5.94
CA ASP A 106 -14.52 -11.37 -6.79
C ASP A 106 -13.41 -12.43 -6.55
N HIS A 107 -13.81 -13.61 -6.12
CA HIS A 107 -12.90 -14.74 -5.87
C HIS A 107 -12.27 -15.34 -7.14
N ARG A 108 -12.73 -14.93 -8.33
CA ARG A 108 -12.17 -15.34 -9.62
C ARG A 108 -10.97 -14.50 -10.05
N LEU A 109 -10.62 -13.43 -9.32
CA LEU A 109 -9.43 -12.65 -9.60
C LEU A 109 -8.17 -13.51 -9.49
N LYS A 110 -7.17 -13.23 -10.34
CA LYS A 110 -5.91 -13.99 -10.44
C LYS A 110 -5.17 -14.15 -9.10
N VAL A 111 -5.35 -13.22 -8.16
CA VAL A 111 -4.77 -13.31 -6.82
C VAL A 111 -5.22 -14.56 -6.06
N PHE A 112 -6.44 -15.05 -6.30
CA PHE A 112 -7.02 -16.25 -5.66
C PHE A 112 -6.80 -17.54 -6.43
N GLN A 113 -6.24 -17.46 -7.64
CA GLN A 113 -6.02 -18.61 -8.54
C GLN A 113 -4.63 -19.23 -8.37
N SER A 114 -3.83 -18.77 -7.42
CA SER A 114 -2.47 -19.23 -7.21
C SER A 114 -2.17 -19.36 -5.72
N ASP A 115 -1.64 -20.49 -5.33
CA ASP A 115 -1.20 -20.77 -3.94
C ASP A 115 0.28 -20.41 -3.75
N ILE A 116 0.63 -19.15 -4.03
CA ILE A 116 2.04 -18.69 -3.93
C ILE A 116 2.39 -18.15 -2.53
N SER A 117 1.41 -17.71 -1.77
CA SER A 117 1.53 -17.26 -0.38
C SER A 117 0.13 -17.05 0.22
N PRO A 118 -0.02 -16.99 1.56
CA PRO A 118 -1.30 -16.69 2.20
C PRO A 118 -1.89 -15.35 1.77
N ILE A 119 -3.23 -15.28 1.77
CA ILE A 119 -3.98 -14.06 1.51
C ILE A 119 -4.67 -13.62 2.79
N ILE A 120 -4.57 -12.33 3.11
CA ILE A 120 -5.24 -11.71 4.24
C ILE A 120 -6.13 -10.59 3.69
N ILE A 121 -7.39 -10.57 4.10
CA ILE A 121 -8.35 -9.54 3.68
C ILE A 121 -8.78 -8.75 4.91
N PHE A 122 -8.54 -7.44 4.88
CA PHE A 122 -9.12 -6.51 5.83
C PHE A 122 -10.37 -5.85 5.22
N SER A 123 -11.50 -6.01 5.91
CA SER A 123 -12.79 -5.48 5.48
C SER A 123 -13.64 -5.05 6.68
N THR A 124 -14.89 -4.72 6.43
CA THR A 124 -15.87 -4.42 7.48
C THR A 124 -17.01 -5.43 7.44
N LYS A 125 -17.84 -5.46 8.47
CA LYS A 125 -19.07 -6.29 8.52
C LYS A 125 -20.08 -5.96 7.40
N ARG A 126 -19.85 -4.88 6.64
CA ARG A 126 -20.61 -4.55 5.42
C ARG A 126 -20.32 -5.51 4.25
N MET A 127 -19.35 -6.43 4.40
CA MET A 127 -19.11 -7.50 3.43
C MET A 127 -20.34 -8.40 3.33
N PRO A 128 -20.98 -8.51 2.15
CA PRO A 128 -22.17 -9.33 1.98
C PRO A 128 -21.87 -10.82 2.25
N PRO A 129 -22.80 -11.57 2.88
CA PRO A 129 -22.58 -12.97 3.29
C PRO A 129 -22.09 -13.88 2.17
N LYS A 130 -22.60 -13.70 0.94
CA LYS A 130 -22.17 -14.50 -0.22
C LYS A 130 -20.68 -14.36 -0.54
N TYR A 131 -20.11 -13.14 -0.41
CA TYR A 131 -18.68 -12.94 -0.64
C TYR A 131 -17.86 -13.48 0.53
N ARG A 132 -18.35 -13.29 1.75
CA ARG A 132 -17.73 -13.80 2.96
C ARG A 132 -17.56 -15.32 2.88
N LYS A 133 -18.64 -16.08 2.66
CA LYS A 133 -18.63 -17.55 2.54
C LYS A 133 -17.62 -18.04 1.51
N THR A 134 -17.52 -17.37 0.35
CA THR A 134 -16.60 -17.77 -0.72
C THR A 134 -15.15 -17.43 -0.38
N LEU A 135 -14.91 -16.30 0.27
CA LEU A 135 -13.55 -15.82 0.56
C LEU A 135 -12.92 -16.48 1.79
N GLU A 136 -13.72 -16.93 2.76
CA GLU A 136 -13.23 -17.66 3.96
C GLU A 136 -12.43 -18.91 3.61
N ASN A 137 -12.76 -19.57 2.50
CA ASN A 137 -12.03 -20.75 1.99
C ASN A 137 -10.72 -20.40 1.25
N LYS A 138 -10.47 -19.12 0.96
CA LYS A 138 -9.34 -18.65 0.14
C LYS A 138 -8.41 -17.67 0.86
N ALA A 139 -8.87 -17.08 1.95
CA ALA A 139 -8.14 -16.02 2.65
C ALA A 139 -8.53 -15.94 4.14
N THR A 140 -7.62 -15.44 4.94
CA THR A 140 -7.95 -15.06 6.33
C THR A 140 -8.67 -13.70 6.31
N LEU A 141 -9.90 -13.66 6.86
CA LEU A 141 -10.69 -12.44 6.93
C LEU A 141 -10.53 -11.73 8.28
N HIS A 142 -10.31 -10.42 8.25
CA HIS A 142 -10.41 -9.51 9.39
C HIS A 142 -11.54 -8.54 9.12
N LEU A 143 -12.64 -8.65 9.86
CA LEU A 143 -13.84 -7.83 9.70
C LEU A 143 -14.01 -6.92 10.91
N SER A 144 -14.02 -5.61 10.69
CA SER A 144 -14.33 -4.60 11.73
C SER A 144 -15.81 -4.21 11.69
N ASP A 145 -16.29 -3.70 12.84
CA ASP A 145 -17.67 -3.18 12.97
C ASP A 145 -17.82 -1.77 12.36
N ALA A 146 -16.71 -1.06 12.16
CA ALA A 146 -16.69 0.30 11.62
C ALA A 146 -17.09 0.35 10.13
N GLU A 147 -17.46 1.52 9.63
CA GLU A 147 -17.76 1.72 8.21
C GLU A 147 -16.52 1.59 7.32
N HIS A 148 -15.35 1.88 7.86
CA HIS A 148 -14.06 1.82 7.20
C HIS A 148 -13.08 0.97 7.98
N VAL A 149 -12.19 0.29 7.27
CA VAL A 149 -11.07 -0.40 7.90
C VAL A 149 -10.18 0.64 8.59
N ASP A 150 -9.93 0.43 9.89
CA ASP A 150 -8.98 1.23 10.66
C ASP A 150 -7.56 0.88 10.24
N LEU A 151 -6.88 1.80 9.53
CA LEU A 151 -5.55 1.58 8.97
C LEU A 151 -4.47 1.41 10.06
N PRO A 152 -4.42 2.20 11.14
CA PRO A 152 -3.56 1.95 12.29
C PRO A 152 -3.72 0.56 12.89
N ILE A 153 -4.95 0.13 13.15
CA ILE A 153 -5.24 -1.21 13.72
C ILE A 153 -4.86 -2.31 12.72
N MET A 154 -5.14 -2.14 11.44
CA MET A 154 -4.71 -3.06 10.39
C MET A 154 -3.18 -3.24 10.39
N LEU A 155 -2.43 -2.15 10.40
CA LEU A 155 -0.96 -2.20 10.42
C LEU A 155 -0.44 -2.83 11.71
N ALA A 156 -1.02 -2.51 12.86
CA ALA A 156 -0.66 -3.13 14.14
C ALA A 156 -0.93 -4.63 14.14
N THR A 157 -2.04 -5.07 13.53
CA THR A 157 -2.38 -6.49 13.35
C THR A 157 -1.35 -7.19 12.47
N LEU A 158 -0.98 -6.59 11.34
CA LEU A 158 0.08 -7.11 10.47
C LEU A 158 1.41 -7.26 11.23
N ARG A 159 1.77 -6.26 12.03
CA ARG A 159 2.99 -6.30 12.83
C ARG A 159 2.97 -7.37 13.92
N LYS A 160 1.90 -7.41 14.74
CA LYS A 160 1.81 -8.25 15.92
C LYS A 160 1.51 -9.72 15.57
N LYS A 161 0.46 -9.95 14.75
CA LYS A 161 -0.04 -11.29 14.44
C LYS A 161 0.78 -11.97 13.34
N TYR A 162 1.12 -11.22 12.28
CA TYR A 162 1.77 -11.77 11.08
C TYR A 162 3.26 -11.48 11.03
N LYS A 163 3.82 -10.81 12.04
CA LYS A 163 5.26 -10.48 12.16
C LYS A 163 5.81 -9.66 10.99
N VAL A 164 4.94 -8.94 10.27
CA VAL A 164 5.33 -8.08 9.16
C VAL A 164 6.19 -6.92 9.68
N GLN A 165 7.42 -6.81 9.20
CA GLN A 165 8.37 -5.75 9.51
C GLN A 165 8.32 -4.65 8.45
N ARG A 166 8.27 -5.07 7.17
CA ARG A 166 8.24 -4.20 6.00
C ARG A 166 7.02 -4.53 5.13
N LEU A 167 6.22 -3.51 4.83
CA LEU A 167 5.00 -3.62 4.00
C LEU A 167 5.20 -2.84 2.70
N ALA A 168 5.08 -3.50 1.56
CA ALA A 168 5.00 -2.84 0.26
C ALA A 168 3.55 -2.45 -0.03
N CYS A 169 3.26 -1.16 -0.19
CA CYS A 169 1.97 -0.65 -0.61
C CYS A 169 2.02 -0.36 -2.12
N GLU A 170 1.26 -1.12 -2.91
CA GLU A 170 1.24 -1.02 -4.37
C GLU A 170 -0.05 -0.38 -4.91
N GLY A 171 -0.74 0.30 -4.07
CA GLY A 171 -1.82 1.13 -4.53
C GLY A 171 -3.22 0.73 -4.15
N GLY A 172 -4.20 1.45 -4.67
CA GLY A 172 -4.21 2.61 -5.56
C GLY A 172 -4.15 3.97 -4.85
N PRO A 173 -4.34 5.05 -5.62
CA PRO A 173 -4.23 6.43 -5.11
C PRO A 173 -5.09 6.71 -3.88
N THR A 174 -6.30 6.19 -3.82
CA THR A 174 -7.19 6.36 -2.66
C THR A 174 -6.62 5.74 -1.38
N LEU A 175 -6.03 4.54 -1.47
CA LEU A 175 -5.40 3.88 -0.32
C LEU A 175 -4.12 4.62 0.09
N PHE A 176 -3.29 5.01 -0.88
CA PHE A 176 -2.08 5.78 -0.63
C PHE A 176 -2.41 7.08 0.10
N ARG A 177 -3.39 7.86 -0.41
CA ARG A 177 -3.85 9.09 0.23
C ARG A 177 -4.32 8.84 1.67
N ALA A 178 -5.15 7.83 1.90
CA ALA A 178 -5.66 7.51 3.24
C ALA A 178 -4.56 7.12 4.24
N LEU A 179 -3.50 6.45 3.78
CA LEU A 179 -2.31 6.16 4.58
C LEU A 179 -1.47 7.42 4.83
N LEU A 180 -1.28 8.25 3.80
CA LEU A 180 -0.50 9.48 3.87
C LEU A 180 -1.11 10.51 4.84
N GLU A 181 -2.42 10.73 4.75
CA GLU A 181 -3.18 11.63 5.65
C GLU A 181 -3.04 11.25 7.14
N ARG A 182 -2.80 9.97 7.42
CA ARG A 182 -2.60 9.45 8.78
C ARG A 182 -1.13 9.31 9.20
N GLY A 183 -0.20 9.77 8.36
CA GLY A 183 1.23 9.63 8.62
C GLY A 183 1.71 8.18 8.67
N LEU A 184 1.10 7.30 7.89
CA LEU A 184 1.38 5.86 7.90
C LEU A 184 2.27 5.39 6.74
N ILE A 185 2.81 6.31 5.95
CA ILE A 185 3.81 6.05 4.91
C ILE A 185 5.19 6.50 5.41
N ASP A 186 6.19 5.63 5.33
CA ASP A 186 7.56 5.94 5.72
C ASP A 186 8.46 6.27 4.53
N GLN A 187 8.21 5.60 3.40
CA GLN A 187 9.00 5.77 2.17
C GLN A 187 8.09 5.75 0.95
N LEU A 188 8.40 6.61 -0.01
CA LEU A 188 7.80 6.61 -1.33
C LEU A 188 8.90 6.34 -2.37
N ASN A 189 8.74 5.28 -3.15
CA ASN A 189 9.46 5.06 -4.39
C ASN A 189 8.57 5.54 -5.53
N LEU A 190 9.07 6.47 -6.32
CA LEU A 190 8.32 7.12 -7.38
C LEU A 190 9.09 7.05 -8.68
N THR A 191 8.50 6.43 -9.70
CA THR A 191 9.00 6.47 -11.06
C THR A 191 8.30 7.58 -11.83
N LEU A 192 9.06 8.51 -12.37
CA LEU A 192 8.58 9.51 -13.34
C LEU A 192 8.79 8.96 -14.76
N ALA A 193 7.69 8.65 -15.42
CA ALA A 193 7.70 8.17 -16.80
C ALA A 193 7.59 9.35 -17.77
N PRO A 194 8.24 9.26 -18.96
CA PRO A 194 8.36 10.37 -19.91
C PRO A 194 7.09 10.55 -20.76
N TYR A 195 5.92 10.62 -20.13
CA TYR A 195 4.63 10.79 -20.77
C TYR A 195 3.87 11.95 -20.15
N MET A 196 2.95 12.53 -20.90
CA MET A 196 1.95 13.48 -20.44
C MET A 196 0.56 13.01 -20.86
N PHE A 197 -0.33 12.84 -19.89
CA PHE A 197 -1.70 12.36 -20.16
C PHE A 197 -2.74 13.48 -20.13
N GLY A 198 -2.45 14.60 -19.50
CA GLY A 198 -3.40 15.70 -19.34
C GLY A 198 -4.63 15.32 -18.51
N GLY A 199 -5.68 16.12 -18.65
CA GLY A 199 -6.98 15.87 -18.01
C GLY A 199 -7.03 16.31 -16.54
N ALA A 200 -7.81 17.36 -16.25
CA ALA A 200 -7.98 17.90 -14.89
C ALA A 200 -8.56 16.85 -13.92
N LYS A 201 -9.36 15.91 -14.41
CA LYS A 201 -9.97 14.84 -13.59
C LYS A 201 -9.18 13.54 -13.59
N ALA A 202 -8.04 13.46 -14.27
CA ALA A 202 -7.20 12.27 -14.26
C ALA A 202 -6.59 12.06 -12.88
N PRO A 203 -6.57 10.82 -12.36
CA PRO A 203 -6.04 10.54 -11.04
C PRO A 203 -4.57 10.93 -10.91
N THR A 204 -4.26 11.62 -9.82
CA THR A 204 -2.89 11.90 -9.38
C THR A 204 -2.44 10.90 -8.32
N LEU A 205 -1.21 11.02 -7.86
CA LEU A 205 -0.66 10.16 -6.81
C LEU A 205 -1.50 10.18 -5.53
N THR A 206 -2.06 11.33 -5.15
CA THR A 206 -2.86 11.49 -3.93
C THR A 206 -4.36 11.29 -4.16
N GLY A 207 -4.76 10.78 -5.30
CA GLY A 207 -6.13 10.41 -5.61
C GLY A 207 -6.78 11.21 -6.72
N LEU A 208 -8.09 11.06 -6.84
CA LEU A 208 -8.95 11.81 -7.74
C LEU A 208 -9.12 13.25 -7.23
N SER A 209 -9.81 14.10 -8.03
CA SER A 209 -10.12 15.49 -7.65
C SER A 209 -10.81 15.54 -6.28
N LYS A 210 -10.03 15.73 -5.26
CA LYS A 210 -10.40 15.94 -3.87
C LYS A 210 -9.73 17.22 -3.41
N GLU A 211 -10.17 17.71 -2.27
CA GLU A 211 -9.54 18.80 -1.55
C GLU A 211 -8.04 18.51 -1.30
N PHE A 212 -7.30 19.54 -0.98
CA PHE A 212 -5.92 19.42 -0.55
C PHE A 212 -5.78 18.41 0.60
N LEU A 213 -4.58 17.87 0.79
CA LEU A 213 -4.28 17.11 1.99
C LEU A 213 -4.50 18.02 3.22
N PRO A 214 -5.08 17.52 4.32
CA PRO A 214 -5.26 18.30 5.55
C PRO A 214 -3.96 18.94 6.05
N HIS A 215 -2.84 18.22 5.84
CA HIS A 215 -1.49 18.69 6.10
C HIS A 215 -0.58 18.24 4.96
N SER A 216 0.28 19.14 4.49
CA SER A 216 1.27 18.78 3.47
C SER A 216 2.28 17.77 4.02
N ALA A 217 2.58 16.72 3.25
CA ALA A 217 3.62 15.77 3.61
C ALA A 217 4.97 16.24 3.03
N ARG A 218 5.98 16.40 3.88
CA ARG A 218 7.33 16.74 3.43
C ARG A 218 8.06 15.47 3.00
N CYS A 219 8.57 15.48 1.76
CA CYS A 219 9.36 14.41 1.18
C CYS A 219 10.84 14.81 1.19
N LEU A 220 11.70 13.95 1.75
CA LEU A 220 13.16 14.11 1.66
C LEU A 220 13.67 13.17 0.58
N LEU A 221 14.30 13.70 -0.44
CA LEU A 221 14.95 12.90 -1.48
C LEU A 221 16.13 12.14 -0.85
N ILE A 222 16.11 10.82 -0.98
CA ILE A 222 17.15 9.90 -0.46
C ILE A 222 18.01 9.38 -1.61
N ASP A 223 17.40 9.07 -2.74
CA ASP A 223 18.08 8.54 -3.92
C ASP A 223 17.37 8.98 -5.18
N MET A 224 18.13 9.19 -6.25
CA MET A 224 17.64 9.49 -7.58
C MET A 224 18.50 8.77 -8.62
N ARG A 225 17.85 8.06 -9.53
CA ARG A 225 18.53 7.39 -10.65
C ARG A 225 17.78 7.65 -11.94
N LYS A 226 18.50 7.95 -13.00
CA LYS A 226 17.99 8.00 -14.37
C LYS A 226 18.31 6.66 -15.06
N ILE A 227 17.30 6.02 -15.64
CA ILE A 227 17.46 4.82 -16.47
C ILE A 227 16.62 5.02 -17.73
N GLY A 228 17.29 5.11 -18.89
CA GLY A 228 16.63 5.58 -20.11
C GLY A 228 16.08 6.99 -19.91
N ASP A 229 14.81 7.18 -20.21
CA ASP A 229 14.10 8.46 -20.03
C ASP A 229 13.25 8.51 -18.76
N GLU A 230 13.34 7.49 -17.90
CA GLU A 230 12.65 7.43 -16.61
C GLU A 230 13.55 7.91 -15.46
N CYS A 231 12.93 8.61 -14.49
CA CYS A 231 13.59 8.96 -13.22
C CYS A 231 13.00 8.16 -12.08
N PHE A 232 13.86 7.43 -11.37
CA PHE A 232 13.52 6.64 -10.17
C PHE A 232 13.91 7.44 -8.94
N LEU A 233 12.91 7.85 -8.16
CA LEU A 233 13.08 8.70 -6.99
C LEU A 233 12.72 7.92 -5.72
N THR A 234 13.55 8.00 -4.70
CA THR A 234 13.25 7.46 -3.37
C THR A 234 13.15 8.60 -2.38
N TYR A 235 11.98 8.74 -1.77
CA TYR A 235 11.72 9.74 -0.74
C TYR A 235 11.47 9.10 0.62
N ARG A 236 12.06 9.67 1.67
CA ARG A 236 11.62 9.48 3.04
C ARG A 236 10.48 10.48 3.32
N ILE A 237 9.35 9.98 3.80
CA ILE A 237 8.25 10.84 4.23
C ILE A 237 8.50 11.29 5.67
N LYS A 238 8.57 12.61 5.88
CA LYS A 238 8.52 13.19 7.22
C LYS A 238 7.06 13.35 7.62
N ASN A 239 6.61 12.47 8.50
CA ASN A 239 5.32 12.65 9.13
C ASN A 239 5.40 13.90 10.00
N GLN A 240 4.67 14.96 9.65
CA GLN A 240 4.51 16.09 10.54
C GLN A 240 3.71 15.57 11.74
N ARG A 241 4.33 15.57 12.92
CA ARG A 241 3.57 15.47 14.15
C ARG A 241 2.64 16.69 14.17
N LYS A 242 1.36 16.51 14.51
CA LYS A 242 0.51 17.65 14.84
C LYS A 242 1.31 18.50 15.84
N PRO A 243 1.42 19.82 15.64
CA PRO A 243 1.75 20.67 16.77
C PRO A 243 0.70 20.41 17.85
N ASP A 244 1.16 20.15 19.05
CA ASP A 244 0.33 19.96 20.25
C ASP A 244 -0.52 21.20 20.51
#